data_5304cfb3c3da05459b964b2f640d5692
#
_entry.id   5304cfb3c3da05459b964b2f640d5692
#
_cell.length_a   1.000
_cell.length_b   1.000
_cell.length_c   1.000
_cell.angle_alpha   90.00
_cell.angle_beta   90.00
_cell.angle_gamma   90.00
#
_symmetry.space_group_name_H-M   'P 1'
#
loop_
_entity.id
_entity.type
_entity.pdbx_description
1 polymer ?
#
loop_
_entity_poly.entity_id
_entity_poly.type
_entity_poly.pdbx_seq_one_letter_code
_entity_poly.pdbx_strand_id
1 'polypeptide(L)'
;MNKIESGEKLDFNNVLIRPKRSTINSRSEVSLERTFKFKHSSFEWTGVPIIAANMDTTGTFEVSYCLKKHNMITALHKFYEKNDYIISQESIEYKNGDNNLMVSSGISDKDFEKLKDIMSVYNCNWICIDIANGYISNLVEYCKKVRKEFPNKIIVAGNVVTREMVEQLILEGGVDIVKVGIGPGSACTTRIKTGVGMPQLSAVLECADAA
;
A
#
# COMPACT_ATOMS: atom_id res chain seq x y z
N MET A 1 25.77 6.82 19.52
CA MET A 1 25.28 6.36 20.85
C MET A 1 23.91 5.79 20.64
N ASN A 2 23.69 4.50 20.88
CA ASN A 2 22.36 3.89 20.73
C ASN A 2 21.45 4.49 21.81
N LYS A 3 20.36 5.13 21.38
CA LYS A 3 19.42 5.80 22.26
C LYS A 3 18.21 4.89 22.48
N ILE A 4 17.90 4.59 23.73
CA ILE A 4 16.65 3.95 24.11
C ILE A 4 15.60 5.05 24.24
N GLU A 5 14.52 4.98 23.47
CA GLU A 5 13.38 5.87 23.62
C GLU A 5 12.58 5.48 24.87
N SER A 6 12.34 6.45 25.74
CA SER A 6 11.60 6.24 27.00
C SER A 6 10.09 6.41 26.85
N GLY A 7 9.59 6.84 25.69
CA GLY A 7 8.17 7.03 25.43
C GLY A 7 7.42 5.69 25.26
N GLU A 8 6.22 5.61 25.82
CA GLU A 8 5.34 4.46 25.61
C GLU A 8 4.95 4.35 24.15
N LYS A 9 5.09 3.16 23.57
CA LYS A 9 4.67 2.84 22.19
C LYS A 9 3.53 1.85 22.26
N LEU A 10 2.46 2.12 21.52
CA LEU A 10 1.19 1.39 21.59
C LEU A 10 0.87 0.63 20.29
N ASP A 11 0.37 -0.57 20.44
CA ASP A 11 -0.34 -1.29 19.39
C ASP A 11 -1.86 -1.08 19.51
N PHE A 12 -2.63 -1.47 18.51
CA PHE A 12 -4.09 -1.33 18.52
C PHE A 12 -4.77 -2.07 19.68
N ASN A 13 -4.14 -3.14 20.17
CA ASN A 13 -4.65 -3.91 21.32
C ASN A 13 -4.51 -3.15 22.66
N ASN A 14 -3.76 -2.06 22.71
CA ASN A 14 -3.55 -1.27 23.92
C ASN A 14 -4.55 -0.13 24.10
N VAL A 15 -5.42 0.10 23.11
CA VAL A 15 -6.31 1.27 23.08
C VAL A 15 -7.72 0.92 22.66
N LEU A 16 -8.65 1.80 23.02
CA LEU A 16 -10.03 1.79 22.55
C LEU A 16 -10.40 3.19 22.05
N ILE A 17 -11.32 3.25 21.10
CA ILE A 17 -11.87 4.52 20.64
C ILE A 17 -12.86 5.03 21.68
N ARG A 18 -12.59 6.22 22.23
CA ARG A 18 -13.53 6.86 23.17
C ARG A 18 -14.79 7.29 22.40
N PRO A 19 -16.01 6.89 22.88
CA PRO A 19 -17.25 7.28 22.24
C PRO A 19 -17.42 8.81 22.20
N LYS A 20 -17.99 9.31 21.11
CA LYS A 20 -18.39 10.71 20.95
C LYS A 20 -19.88 10.79 20.65
N ARG A 21 -20.48 11.97 20.89
CA ARG A 21 -21.86 12.23 20.47
C ARG A 21 -21.96 12.04 18.93
N SER A 22 -23.04 11.41 18.50
CA SER A 22 -23.38 11.19 17.10
C SER A 22 -24.78 11.72 16.82
N THR A 23 -24.99 12.22 15.61
CA THR A 23 -26.30 12.57 15.06
C THR A 23 -26.90 11.41 14.24
N ILE A 24 -26.14 10.32 14.07
CA ILE A 24 -26.53 9.14 13.31
C ILE A 24 -27.38 8.25 14.22
N ASN A 25 -28.55 7.86 13.75
CA ASN A 25 -29.50 7.03 14.48
C ASN A 25 -29.35 5.53 14.15
N SER A 26 -28.88 5.19 12.97
CA SER A 26 -28.71 3.81 12.51
C SER A 26 -27.36 3.60 11.81
N ARG A 27 -26.80 2.40 11.96
CA ARG A 27 -25.60 1.97 11.21
C ARG A 27 -25.81 2.02 9.69
N SER A 28 -27.04 1.84 9.23
CA SER A 28 -27.38 1.90 7.80
C SER A 28 -27.20 3.29 7.17
N GLU A 29 -27.11 4.36 8.00
CA GLU A 29 -26.85 5.73 7.54
C GLU A 29 -25.35 5.99 7.30
N VAL A 30 -24.47 5.06 7.69
CA VAL A 30 -23.02 5.25 7.59
C VAL A 30 -22.53 4.81 6.22
N SER A 31 -21.96 5.74 5.45
CA SER A 31 -21.17 5.41 4.25
C SER A 31 -19.71 5.21 4.62
N LEU A 32 -19.15 4.09 4.20
CA LEU A 32 -17.72 3.79 4.35
C LEU A 32 -16.91 4.29 3.16
N GLU A 33 -17.55 4.68 2.06
CA GLU A 33 -16.87 5.19 0.88
C GLU A 33 -16.21 6.55 1.15
N ARG A 34 -15.02 6.73 0.58
CA ARG A 34 -14.24 7.97 0.62
C ARG A 34 -13.66 8.24 -0.76
N THR A 35 -13.52 9.50 -1.10
CA THR A 35 -12.86 9.94 -2.33
C THR A 35 -11.46 10.44 -2.01
N PHE A 36 -10.49 9.97 -2.76
CA PHE A 36 -9.09 10.35 -2.64
C PHE A 36 -8.59 10.96 -3.96
N LYS A 37 -7.85 12.06 -3.81
CA LYS A 37 -7.09 12.73 -4.88
C LYS A 37 -5.61 12.53 -4.62
N PHE A 38 -4.85 12.35 -5.69
CA PHE A 38 -3.42 12.05 -5.61
C PHE A 38 -2.61 13.16 -6.25
N LYS A 39 -1.48 13.50 -5.66
CA LYS A 39 -0.65 14.62 -6.09
C LYS A 39 -0.16 14.47 -7.53
N HIS A 40 0.17 13.25 -7.95
CA HIS A 40 0.82 12.98 -9.23
C HIS A 40 -0.14 12.34 -10.26
N SER A 41 -1.40 12.16 -9.93
CA SER A 41 -2.38 11.55 -10.83
C SER A 41 -3.63 12.41 -10.95
N SER A 42 -4.16 12.55 -12.16
CA SER A 42 -5.47 13.15 -12.38
C SER A 42 -6.62 12.20 -12.05
N PHE A 43 -6.31 10.93 -11.80
CA PHE A 43 -7.29 9.93 -11.41
C PHE A 43 -7.71 10.14 -9.95
N GLU A 44 -9.00 10.26 -9.71
CA GLU A 44 -9.61 10.26 -8.39
C GLU A 44 -10.20 8.87 -8.13
N TRP A 45 -9.96 8.33 -6.96
CA TRP A 45 -10.55 7.05 -6.57
C TRP A 45 -11.59 7.24 -5.50
N THR A 46 -12.75 6.60 -5.67
CA THR A 46 -13.83 6.55 -4.68
C THR A 46 -14.16 5.11 -4.34
N GLY A 47 -14.14 4.79 -3.06
CA GLY A 47 -14.47 3.45 -2.56
C GLY A 47 -14.24 3.32 -1.07
N VAL A 48 -14.35 2.09 -0.57
CA VAL A 48 -14.03 1.76 0.81
C VAL A 48 -12.51 1.63 0.94
N PRO A 49 -11.83 2.44 1.78
CA PRO A 49 -10.38 2.50 1.83
C PRO A 49 -9.75 1.32 2.55
N ILE A 50 -10.01 0.13 2.03
CA ILE A 50 -9.43 -1.14 2.47
C ILE A 50 -8.67 -1.72 1.29
N ILE A 51 -7.42 -2.13 1.52
CA ILE A 51 -6.52 -2.70 0.53
C ILE A 51 -6.14 -4.11 0.99
N ALA A 52 -6.48 -5.13 0.19
CA ALA A 52 -5.94 -6.46 0.40
C ALA A 52 -4.44 -6.46 0.15
N ALA A 53 -3.68 -7.02 1.09
CA ALA A 53 -2.22 -7.02 1.04
C ALA A 53 -1.68 -7.85 -0.13
N ASN A 54 -0.54 -7.43 -0.67
CA ASN A 54 0.16 -8.08 -1.78
C ASN A 54 0.90 -9.37 -1.37
N MET A 55 0.24 -10.20 -0.59
CA MET A 55 0.70 -11.52 -0.19
C MET A 55 0.18 -12.58 -1.16
N ASP A 56 0.93 -13.63 -1.38
CA ASP A 56 0.65 -14.69 -2.36
C ASP A 56 -0.69 -15.41 -2.17
N THR A 57 -1.23 -15.39 -0.95
CA THR A 57 -2.55 -15.99 -0.62
C THR A 57 -3.68 -14.95 -0.48
N THR A 58 -3.38 -13.66 -0.55
CA THR A 58 -4.34 -12.57 -0.33
C THR A 58 -4.44 -11.65 -1.54
N GLY A 59 -3.30 -11.26 -2.10
CA GLY A 59 -3.22 -10.39 -3.27
C GLY A 59 -3.39 -11.17 -4.56
N THR A 60 -4.53 -11.80 -4.78
CA THR A 60 -4.82 -12.62 -5.96
C THR A 60 -5.95 -12.03 -6.80
N PHE A 61 -6.06 -12.45 -8.06
CA PHE A 61 -7.16 -12.04 -8.92
C PHE A 61 -8.51 -12.46 -8.35
N GLU A 62 -8.62 -13.65 -7.76
CA GLU A 62 -9.86 -14.16 -7.18
C GLU A 62 -10.33 -13.29 -6.00
N VAL A 63 -9.41 -12.91 -5.11
CA VAL A 63 -9.71 -12.00 -4.00
C VAL A 63 -10.11 -10.63 -4.52
N SER A 64 -9.42 -10.13 -5.54
CA SER A 64 -9.76 -8.87 -6.19
C SER A 64 -11.19 -8.87 -6.73
N TYR A 65 -11.60 -9.94 -7.41
CA TYR A 65 -12.96 -10.06 -7.92
C TYR A 65 -14.02 -9.93 -6.81
N CYS A 66 -13.76 -10.55 -5.66
CA CYS A 66 -14.66 -10.45 -4.51
C CYS A 66 -14.69 -9.05 -3.91
N LEU A 67 -13.52 -8.42 -3.73
CA LEU A 67 -13.40 -7.11 -3.10
C LEU A 67 -13.89 -5.96 -3.97
N LYS A 68 -13.75 -6.07 -5.28
CA LYS A 68 -14.26 -5.10 -6.25
C LYS A 68 -15.76 -4.85 -6.12
N LYS A 69 -16.55 -5.87 -5.77
CA LYS A 69 -17.99 -5.75 -5.52
C LYS A 69 -18.32 -4.82 -4.35
N HIS A 70 -17.34 -4.54 -3.51
CA HIS A 70 -17.43 -3.65 -2.35
C HIS A 70 -16.62 -2.36 -2.53
N ASN A 71 -16.20 -2.05 -3.74
CA ASN A 71 -15.32 -0.90 -4.04
C ASN A 71 -14.05 -0.87 -3.18
N MET A 72 -13.45 -2.03 -2.90
CA MET A 72 -12.18 -2.19 -2.19
C MET A 72 -11.05 -2.47 -3.17
N ILE A 73 -9.81 -2.21 -2.76
CA ILE A 73 -8.62 -2.37 -3.59
C ILE A 73 -7.89 -3.67 -3.25
N THR A 74 -7.27 -4.29 -4.24
CA THR A 74 -6.35 -5.41 -4.05
C THR A 74 -4.97 -5.07 -4.63
N ALA A 75 -3.94 -5.12 -3.79
CA ALA A 75 -2.57 -5.15 -4.26
C ALA A 75 -2.22 -6.59 -4.64
N LEU A 76 -2.00 -6.86 -5.93
CA LEU A 76 -1.63 -8.19 -6.39
C LEU A 76 -0.22 -8.55 -5.93
N HIS A 77 0.02 -9.82 -5.61
CA HIS A 77 1.36 -10.27 -5.25
C HIS A 77 2.34 -10.16 -6.44
N LYS A 78 3.60 -9.91 -6.16
CA LYS A 78 4.64 -9.67 -7.18
C LYS A 78 5.05 -10.90 -8.01
N PHE A 79 4.51 -12.08 -7.70
CA PHE A 79 4.86 -13.33 -8.40
C PHE A 79 4.08 -13.55 -9.70
N TYR A 80 3.00 -12.81 -9.93
CA TYR A 80 2.32 -12.83 -11.22
C TYR A 80 3.23 -12.29 -12.32
N GLU A 81 3.21 -12.97 -13.47
CA GLU A 81 3.96 -12.60 -14.67
C GLU A 81 3.04 -11.93 -15.70
N LYS A 82 3.61 -11.33 -16.73
CA LYS A 82 2.87 -10.64 -17.81
C LYS A 82 1.71 -11.48 -18.37
N ASN A 83 1.93 -12.79 -18.57
CA ASN A 83 0.91 -13.68 -19.11
C ASN A 83 -0.29 -13.85 -18.17
N ASP A 84 -0.09 -13.84 -16.87
CA ASP A 84 -1.20 -13.93 -15.90
C ASP A 84 -2.14 -12.74 -16.03
N TYR A 85 -1.58 -11.53 -16.24
CA TYR A 85 -2.36 -10.32 -16.51
C TYR A 85 -3.09 -10.37 -17.85
N ILE A 86 -2.50 -10.93 -18.89
CA ILE A 86 -3.16 -11.13 -20.21
C ILE A 86 -4.33 -12.09 -20.05
N ILE A 87 -4.12 -13.25 -19.43
CA ILE A 87 -5.16 -14.25 -19.20
C ILE A 87 -6.29 -13.67 -18.35
N SER A 88 -5.97 -12.90 -17.32
CA SER A 88 -6.98 -12.27 -16.47
C SER A 88 -7.91 -11.33 -17.25
N GLN A 89 -7.41 -10.67 -18.29
CA GLN A 89 -8.21 -9.76 -19.12
C GLN A 89 -9.17 -10.48 -20.09
N GLU A 90 -8.91 -11.75 -20.41
CA GLU A 90 -9.81 -12.56 -21.20
C GLU A 90 -11.10 -12.90 -20.45
N SER A 91 -11.06 -12.89 -19.11
CA SER A 91 -12.26 -12.97 -18.29
C SER A 91 -13.00 -11.63 -18.33
N ILE A 92 -14.31 -11.66 -18.49
CA ILE A 92 -15.19 -10.46 -18.54
C ILE A 92 -15.02 -9.59 -17.29
N GLU A 93 -14.44 -10.14 -16.25
CA GLU A 93 -14.32 -9.57 -14.89
C GLU A 93 -13.15 -8.59 -14.73
N TYR A 94 -12.10 -8.70 -15.58
CA TYR A 94 -10.85 -7.91 -15.47
C TYR A 94 -10.54 -7.14 -16.76
N LYS A 95 -11.49 -6.34 -17.22
CA LYS A 95 -11.25 -5.48 -18.39
C LYS A 95 -10.14 -4.47 -18.09
N ASN A 96 -9.37 -4.13 -19.12
CA ASN A 96 -8.38 -3.04 -19.09
C ASN A 96 -8.95 -1.81 -18.37
N GLY A 97 -8.24 -1.31 -17.35
CA GLY A 97 -8.66 -0.16 -16.58
C GLY A 97 -9.40 -0.50 -15.27
N ASP A 98 -9.19 -1.68 -14.68
CA ASP A 98 -9.69 -1.94 -13.33
C ASP A 98 -9.05 -0.97 -12.34
N ASN A 99 -9.88 -0.08 -11.78
CA ASN A 99 -9.46 0.96 -10.85
C ASN A 99 -9.17 0.44 -9.44
N ASN A 100 -9.40 -0.83 -9.19
CA ASN A 100 -9.31 -1.46 -7.86
C ASN A 100 -8.16 -2.48 -7.75
N LEU A 101 -7.28 -2.53 -8.76
CA LEU A 101 -6.09 -3.38 -8.75
C LEU A 101 -4.81 -2.58 -8.69
N MET A 102 -3.84 -3.06 -7.91
CA MET A 102 -2.46 -2.55 -7.91
C MET A 102 -1.51 -3.62 -8.44
N VAL A 103 -0.62 -3.23 -9.34
CA VAL A 103 0.52 -4.06 -9.76
C VAL A 103 1.64 -3.90 -8.74
N SER A 104 2.13 -5.00 -8.17
CA SER A 104 3.21 -4.96 -7.17
C SER A 104 4.58 -5.25 -7.76
N SER A 105 5.60 -4.56 -7.24
CA SER A 105 6.99 -4.68 -7.65
C SER A 105 7.91 -4.75 -6.43
N GLY A 106 9.03 -5.48 -6.56
CA GLY A 106 10.19 -5.29 -5.70
C GLY A 106 11.02 -4.07 -6.13
N ILE A 107 12.32 -4.05 -5.82
CA ILE A 107 13.19 -2.88 -6.09
C ILE A 107 14.45 -3.21 -6.89
N SER A 108 14.54 -4.40 -7.48
CA SER A 108 15.66 -4.76 -8.36
C SER A 108 15.44 -4.24 -9.79
N ASP A 109 16.50 -4.17 -10.59
CA ASP A 109 16.36 -3.84 -12.01
C ASP A 109 15.50 -4.86 -12.76
N LYS A 110 15.56 -6.13 -12.36
CA LYS A 110 14.68 -7.18 -12.90
C LYS A 110 13.22 -6.91 -12.57
N ASP A 111 12.92 -6.46 -11.35
CA ASP A 111 11.56 -6.07 -10.96
C ASP A 111 11.06 -4.88 -11.77
N PHE A 112 11.95 -3.93 -12.09
CA PHE A 112 11.59 -2.76 -12.90
C PHE A 112 11.24 -3.13 -14.34
N GLU A 113 12.04 -3.99 -14.98
CA GLU A 113 11.74 -4.44 -16.34
C GLU A 113 10.43 -5.27 -16.37
N LYS A 114 10.23 -6.14 -15.39
CA LYS A 114 8.98 -6.87 -15.21
C LYS A 114 7.77 -5.94 -15.03
N LEU A 115 7.91 -4.90 -14.21
CA LEU A 115 6.86 -3.89 -14.03
C LEU A 115 6.49 -3.21 -15.35
N LYS A 116 7.48 -2.81 -16.15
CA LYS A 116 7.26 -2.22 -17.48
C LYS A 116 6.53 -3.18 -18.41
N ASP A 117 6.95 -4.44 -18.41
CA ASP A 117 6.34 -5.48 -19.24
C ASP A 117 4.87 -5.69 -18.86
N ILE A 118 4.53 -5.74 -17.58
CA ILE A 118 3.15 -5.85 -17.10
C ILE A 118 2.35 -4.60 -17.50
N MET A 119 2.88 -3.41 -17.20
CA MET A 119 2.21 -2.14 -17.49
C MET A 119 2.02 -1.88 -18.99
N SER A 120 2.79 -2.54 -19.87
CA SER A 120 2.62 -2.45 -21.32
C SER A 120 1.37 -3.17 -21.83
N VAL A 121 0.88 -4.17 -21.08
CA VAL A 121 -0.29 -4.98 -21.45
C VAL A 121 -1.48 -4.76 -20.53
N TYR A 122 -1.26 -4.27 -19.33
CA TYR A 122 -2.30 -4.06 -18.33
C TYR A 122 -2.35 -2.59 -17.89
N ASN A 123 -3.38 -1.86 -18.32
CA ASN A 123 -3.55 -0.46 -17.96
C ASN A 123 -4.10 -0.31 -16.54
N CYS A 124 -3.21 -0.29 -15.55
CA CYS A 124 -3.51 -0.11 -14.14
C CYS A 124 -3.17 1.33 -13.69
N ASN A 125 -3.96 1.90 -12.78
CA ASN A 125 -3.67 3.21 -12.20
C ASN A 125 -2.72 3.17 -11.01
N TRP A 126 -2.46 1.99 -10.43
CA TRP A 126 -1.78 1.82 -9.16
C TRP A 126 -0.53 0.95 -9.29
N ILE A 127 0.56 1.40 -8.69
CA ILE A 127 1.80 0.63 -8.57
C ILE A 127 2.14 0.51 -7.09
N CYS A 128 2.34 -0.71 -6.58
CA CYS A 128 2.73 -0.99 -5.21
C CYS A 128 4.19 -1.45 -5.16
N ILE A 129 5.08 -0.63 -4.60
CA ILE A 129 6.49 -0.96 -4.36
C ILE A 129 6.61 -1.47 -2.94
N ASP A 130 6.83 -2.78 -2.77
CA ASP A 130 6.79 -3.43 -1.47
C ASP A 130 8.06 -4.18 -1.14
N ILE A 131 8.71 -3.75 -0.05
CA ILE A 131 9.84 -4.43 0.55
C ILE A 131 9.68 -4.52 2.07
N ALA A 132 10.23 -5.57 2.65
CA ALA A 132 10.11 -5.82 4.09
C ALA A 132 10.76 -4.73 4.96
N ASN A 133 11.82 -4.09 4.45
CA ASN A 133 12.55 -3.03 5.13
C ASN A 133 12.72 -1.81 4.21
N GLY A 134 11.88 -0.81 4.39
CA GLY A 134 11.89 0.44 3.63
C GLY A 134 13.07 1.38 3.89
N TYR A 135 14.00 1.00 4.78
CA TYR A 135 15.18 1.80 5.13
C TYR A 135 16.41 1.48 4.27
N ILE A 136 16.24 0.66 3.24
CA ILE A 136 17.28 0.42 2.24
C ILE A 136 17.39 1.66 1.34
N SER A 137 18.60 2.21 1.21
CA SER A 137 18.87 3.43 0.43
C SER A 137 18.34 3.38 -1.01
N ASN A 138 18.32 2.18 -1.61
CA ASN A 138 17.83 1.97 -2.97
C ASN A 138 16.31 2.15 -3.12
N LEU A 139 15.50 2.14 -2.04
CA LEU A 139 14.04 2.28 -2.17
C LEU A 139 13.64 3.64 -2.74
N VAL A 140 14.19 4.72 -2.20
CA VAL A 140 13.85 6.09 -2.64
C VAL A 140 14.27 6.29 -4.10
N GLU A 141 15.46 5.84 -4.47
CA GLU A 141 15.95 5.93 -5.85
C GLU A 141 15.10 5.08 -6.82
N TYR A 142 14.68 3.91 -6.38
CA TYR A 142 13.76 3.08 -7.16
C TYR A 142 12.39 3.77 -7.36
N CYS A 143 11.84 4.38 -6.31
CA CYS A 143 10.61 5.16 -6.41
C CYS A 143 10.74 6.32 -7.41
N LYS A 144 11.86 7.07 -7.38
CA LYS A 144 12.17 8.10 -8.37
C LYS A 144 12.20 7.55 -9.80
N LYS A 145 12.83 6.39 -10.00
CA LYS A 145 12.90 5.69 -11.30
C LYS A 145 11.49 5.31 -11.79
N VAL A 146 10.67 4.74 -10.91
CA VAL A 146 9.28 4.36 -11.23
C VAL A 146 8.43 5.60 -11.51
N ARG A 147 8.55 6.67 -10.71
CA ARG A 147 7.83 7.93 -10.95
C ARG A 147 8.19 8.56 -12.29
N LYS A 148 9.45 8.52 -12.68
CA LYS A 148 9.91 9.02 -13.98
C LYS A 148 9.31 8.25 -15.16
N GLU A 149 9.23 6.92 -15.04
CA GLU A 149 8.68 6.04 -16.09
C GLU A 149 7.14 6.15 -16.14
N PHE A 150 6.48 6.25 -14.99
CA PHE A 150 5.03 6.28 -14.85
C PHE A 150 4.54 7.55 -14.16
N PRO A 151 4.67 8.74 -14.78
CA PRO A 151 4.46 10.04 -14.14
C PRO A 151 3.03 10.24 -13.60
N ASN A 152 2.03 9.62 -14.21
CA ASN A 152 0.62 9.80 -13.88
C ASN A 152 0.01 8.63 -13.08
N LYS A 153 0.79 7.63 -12.70
CA LYS A 153 0.30 6.50 -11.90
C LYS A 153 0.38 6.83 -10.41
N ILE A 154 -0.50 6.25 -9.62
CA ILE A 154 -0.47 6.34 -8.17
C ILE A 154 0.57 5.35 -7.67
N ILE A 155 1.57 5.83 -6.95
CA ILE A 155 2.64 5.01 -6.39
C ILE A 155 2.42 4.83 -4.90
N VAL A 156 2.31 3.58 -4.48
CA VAL A 156 2.28 3.13 -3.09
C VAL A 156 3.62 2.52 -2.76
N ALA A 157 4.29 2.93 -1.68
CA ALA A 157 5.61 2.37 -1.34
C ALA A 157 5.81 2.20 0.16
N GLY A 158 6.61 1.23 0.55
CA GLY A 158 7.02 0.92 1.92
C GLY A 158 7.76 -0.43 2.00
N ASN A 159 7.98 -0.91 3.23
CA ASN A 159 7.30 -0.58 4.48
C ASN A 159 8.21 0.25 5.40
N VAL A 160 7.64 1.25 6.01
CA VAL A 160 8.35 2.18 6.91
C VAL A 160 7.59 2.36 8.22
N VAL A 161 8.22 2.95 9.24
CA VAL A 161 7.62 3.19 10.57
C VAL A 161 8.00 4.53 11.18
N THR A 162 8.75 5.38 10.48
CA THR A 162 9.21 6.68 11.00
C THR A 162 8.86 7.83 10.09
N ARG A 163 8.71 9.01 10.69
CA ARG A 163 8.44 10.30 10.03
C ARG A 163 9.43 10.58 8.90
N GLU A 164 10.73 10.44 9.16
CA GLU A 164 11.78 10.79 8.20
C GLU A 164 11.66 9.99 6.91
N MET A 165 11.34 8.70 6.99
CA MET A 165 11.19 7.86 5.80
C MET A 165 9.89 8.17 5.05
N VAL A 166 8.82 8.56 5.74
CA VAL A 166 7.60 9.06 5.09
C VAL A 166 7.92 10.31 4.28
N GLU A 167 8.58 11.30 4.90
CA GLU A 167 8.99 12.53 4.24
C GLU A 167 9.89 12.26 3.02
N GLN A 168 10.88 11.38 3.15
CA GLN A 168 11.75 11.02 2.02
C GLN A 168 10.99 10.35 0.86
N LEU A 169 10.10 9.41 1.15
CA LEU A 169 9.31 8.75 0.12
C LEU A 169 8.39 9.71 -0.61
N ILE A 170 7.75 10.64 0.10
CA ILE A 170 6.84 11.63 -0.49
C ILE A 170 7.61 12.71 -1.25
N LEU A 171 8.59 13.35 -0.61
CA LEU A 171 9.25 14.54 -1.14
C LEU A 171 10.30 14.20 -2.21
N GLU A 172 11.06 13.14 -2.01
CA GLU A 172 12.11 12.73 -2.92
C GLU A 172 11.68 11.60 -3.86
N GLY A 173 11.01 10.57 -3.31
CA GLY A 173 10.57 9.40 -4.06
C GLY A 173 9.38 9.65 -4.98
N GLY A 174 8.62 10.73 -4.75
CA GLY A 174 7.39 11.03 -5.50
C GLY A 174 6.27 10.01 -5.26
N VAL A 175 6.20 9.45 -4.05
CA VAL A 175 5.20 8.47 -3.62
C VAL A 175 3.91 9.18 -3.23
N ASP A 176 2.76 8.63 -3.59
CA ASP A 176 1.43 9.17 -3.26
C ASP A 176 0.86 8.57 -1.98
N ILE A 177 1.19 7.31 -1.68
CA ILE A 177 0.71 6.58 -0.51
C ILE A 177 1.87 5.82 0.13
N VAL A 178 2.04 5.98 1.44
CA VAL A 178 3.10 5.29 2.17
C VAL A 178 2.53 4.07 2.92
N LYS A 179 3.16 2.91 2.76
CA LYS A 179 2.85 1.69 3.53
C LYS A 179 3.58 1.73 4.85
N VAL A 180 2.81 1.84 5.94
CA VAL A 180 3.33 1.94 7.30
C VAL A 180 3.19 0.60 8.02
N GLY A 181 4.31 0.10 8.57
CA GLY A 181 4.35 -1.07 9.44
C GLY A 181 5.46 -2.05 9.08
N ILE A 182 6.22 -2.47 10.09
CA ILE A 182 7.24 -3.54 10.01
C ILE A 182 6.89 -4.57 11.08
N GLY A 183 6.49 -5.76 10.64
CA GLY A 183 6.15 -6.89 11.49
C GLY A 183 4.90 -6.74 12.36
N PRO A 184 3.85 -5.96 12.02
CA PRO A 184 2.69 -5.78 12.89
C PRO A 184 1.69 -6.93 12.84
N GLY A 185 1.74 -7.79 11.83
CA GLY A 185 0.80 -8.89 11.67
C GLY A 185 0.90 -9.93 12.79
N SER A 186 -0.24 -10.47 13.21
CA SER A 186 -0.29 -11.47 14.29
C SER A 186 0.51 -12.74 14.01
N ALA A 187 0.59 -13.14 12.74
CA ALA A 187 1.38 -14.28 12.29
C ALA A 187 2.83 -13.93 11.90
N CYS A 188 3.19 -12.62 11.93
CA CYS A 188 4.51 -12.17 11.47
C CYS A 188 5.60 -12.48 12.50
N THR A 189 6.67 -13.12 12.04
CA THR A 189 7.83 -13.48 12.87
C THR A 189 8.96 -12.45 12.82
N THR A 190 8.87 -11.41 12.02
CA THR A 190 9.94 -10.42 11.81
C THR A 190 10.42 -9.82 13.12
N ARG A 191 9.52 -9.29 13.95
CA ARG A 191 9.89 -8.68 15.24
C ARG A 191 10.57 -9.67 16.18
N ILE A 192 10.09 -10.91 16.21
CA ILE A 192 10.65 -11.97 17.07
C ILE A 192 12.04 -12.39 16.61
N LYS A 193 12.23 -12.55 15.28
CA LYS A 193 13.48 -13.05 14.72
C LYS A 193 14.55 -11.99 14.56
N THR A 194 14.19 -10.76 14.27
CA THR A 194 15.14 -9.68 13.94
C THR A 194 15.24 -8.60 15.01
N GLY A 195 14.27 -8.51 15.93
CA GLY A 195 14.15 -7.41 16.88
C GLY A 195 13.77 -6.07 16.23
N VAL A 196 13.43 -6.06 14.92
CA VAL A 196 13.12 -4.86 14.16
C VAL A 196 11.60 -4.69 14.04
N GLY A 197 11.11 -3.48 14.33
CA GLY A 197 9.70 -3.14 14.21
C GLY A 197 9.32 -1.98 15.13
N MET A 198 8.07 -1.56 15.03
CA MET A 198 7.47 -0.54 15.90
C MET A 198 6.03 -0.95 16.19
N PRO A 199 5.49 -0.72 17.41
CA PRO A 199 4.07 -0.90 17.71
C PRO A 199 3.21 -0.12 16.75
N GLN A 200 2.23 -0.80 16.13
CA GLN A 200 1.59 -0.31 14.89
C GLN A 200 0.81 1.00 15.05
N LEU A 201 0.11 1.18 16.17
CA LEU A 201 -0.63 2.42 16.42
C LEU A 201 0.32 3.62 16.49
N SER A 202 1.41 3.49 17.24
CA SER A 202 2.41 4.55 17.36
C SER A 202 3.08 4.85 16.01
N ALA A 203 3.41 3.80 15.24
CA ALA A 203 3.95 3.98 13.89
C ALA A 203 2.98 4.73 12.97
N VAL A 204 1.69 4.38 13.00
CA VAL A 204 0.67 5.05 12.18
C VAL A 204 0.49 6.51 12.59
N LEU A 205 0.43 6.80 13.89
CA LEU A 205 0.27 8.18 14.38
C LEU A 205 1.45 9.06 13.96
N GLU A 206 2.68 8.57 14.13
CA GLU A 206 3.91 9.30 13.75
C GLU A 206 3.99 9.52 12.23
N CYS A 207 3.70 8.49 11.45
CA CYS A 207 3.78 8.56 10.00
C CYS A 207 2.64 9.40 9.39
N ALA A 208 1.42 9.33 9.94
CA ALA A 208 0.29 10.12 9.48
C ALA A 208 0.43 11.62 9.77
N ASP A 209 1.16 11.97 10.84
CA ASP A 209 1.47 13.37 11.17
C ASP A 209 2.56 13.95 10.24
N ALA A 210 3.32 13.09 9.59
CA ALA A 210 4.37 13.47 8.63
C ALA A 210 3.85 13.60 7.19
N ALA A 211 2.74 12.94 6.85
CA ALA A 211 2.19 12.87 5.50
C ALA A 211 1.22 14.03 5.23
#